data_48b4e2438b05269e13afaa6d9ab4b171
#
_entry.id   48b4e2438b05269e13afaa6d9ab4b171
#
_cell.length_a   1.000
_cell.length_b   1.000
_cell.length_c   1.000
_cell.angle_alpha   90.00
_cell.angle_beta   90.00
_cell.angle_gamma   90.00
#
_symmetry.space_group_name_H-M   'P 1'
#
loop_
_entity.id
_entity.type
_entity.pdbx_description
1 polymer ?
#
loop_
_entity_poly.entity_id
_entity_poly.type
_entity_poly.pdbx_seq_one_letter_code
_entity_poly.pdbx_strand_id
1 'polypeptide(L)'
;MTINDYLDMEALDNILEQWAAATHMIAVVLDDEGNFLSNKLGFSRNNVEAFGESIEVDDVEVATVVGGPLDEDTDEEVVEAAAAILVAAIQNLLEAGYRKKKYEEAIASFNEEIAGAAALIKELAGKSQGLKKIENKQNILALNASIEAARAGEAGKGF
;
A
#
# COMPACT_ATOMS: atom_id res chain seq x y z
N MET A 1 6.20 -2.16 6.89
CA MET A 1 6.44 -1.05 5.94
C MET A 1 7.37 -0.05 6.60
N THR A 2 8.51 0.22 6.02
CA THR A 2 9.49 1.21 6.51
C THR A 2 9.34 2.51 5.73
N ILE A 3 9.90 3.61 6.24
CA ILE A 3 9.83 4.91 5.57
C ILE A 3 10.40 4.87 4.14
N ASN A 4 11.43 4.05 3.90
CA ASN A 4 12.03 3.90 2.58
C ASN A 4 11.10 3.26 1.54
N ASP A 5 10.05 2.55 1.97
CA ASP A 5 9.09 1.92 1.07
C ASP A 5 8.14 2.94 0.41
N TYR A 6 7.98 4.12 0.99
CA TYR A 6 7.03 5.14 0.54
C TYR A 6 7.59 6.56 0.45
N LEU A 7 8.85 6.79 0.84
CA LEU A 7 9.49 8.09 0.73
C LEU A 7 9.90 8.39 -0.71
N ASP A 8 9.40 9.51 -1.23
CA ASP A 8 9.93 10.12 -2.46
C ASP A 8 11.16 10.97 -2.11
N MET A 9 12.34 10.40 -2.30
CA MET A 9 13.61 11.05 -1.96
C MET A 9 13.87 12.30 -2.80
N GLU A 10 13.51 12.29 -4.08
CA GLU A 10 13.68 13.44 -4.96
C GLU A 10 12.80 14.61 -4.50
N ALA A 11 11.56 14.34 -4.13
CA ALA A 11 10.66 15.34 -3.58
C ALA A 11 11.16 15.89 -2.24
N LEU A 12 11.68 15.04 -1.36
CA LEU A 12 12.27 15.46 -0.09
C LEU A 12 13.47 16.37 -0.31
N ASP A 13 14.40 15.98 -1.16
CA ASP A 13 15.58 16.78 -1.47
C ASP A 13 15.20 18.16 -2.06
N ASN A 14 14.21 18.18 -2.95
CA ASN A 14 13.71 19.42 -3.52
C ASN A 14 13.06 20.33 -2.46
N ILE A 15 12.28 19.80 -1.56
CA ILE A 15 11.71 20.56 -0.42
C ILE A 15 12.81 21.20 0.40
N LEU A 16 13.81 20.42 0.79
CA LEU A 16 14.94 20.90 1.60
C LEU A 16 15.73 22.00 0.88
N GLU A 17 16.06 21.81 -0.40
CA GLU A 17 16.80 22.79 -1.20
C GLU A 17 16.02 24.11 -1.35
N GLN A 18 14.74 24.04 -1.70
CA GLN A 18 13.91 25.24 -1.87
C GLN A 18 13.68 25.98 -0.53
N TRP A 19 13.45 25.23 0.52
CA TRP A 19 13.30 25.81 1.86
C TRP A 19 14.60 26.49 2.33
N ALA A 20 15.75 25.84 2.16
CA ALA A 20 17.05 26.42 2.52
C ALA A 20 17.37 27.70 1.71
N ALA A 21 17.06 27.69 0.43
CA ALA A 21 17.25 28.87 -0.43
C ALA A 21 16.36 30.04 -0.03
N ALA A 22 15.14 29.77 0.40
CA ALA A 22 14.19 30.81 0.82
C ALA A 22 14.46 31.36 2.22
N THR A 23 15.00 30.55 3.12
CA THR A 23 15.11 30.89 4.54
C THR A 23 16.54 31.21 5.02
N HIS A 24 17.55 30.90 4.25
CA HIS A 24 18.97 30.90 4.67
C HIS A 24 19.21 30.04 5.93
N MET A 25 18.52 28.93 6.00
CA MET A 25 18.65 27.94 7.05
C MET A 25 19.11 26.60 6.46
N ILE A 26 19.56 25.71 7.33
CA ILE A 26 19.97 24.35 6.96
C ILE A 26 19.19 23.36 7.81
N ALA A 27 18.81 22.24 7.22
CA ALA A 27 18.11 21.15 7.90
C ALA A 27 18.52 19.79 7.34
N VAL A 28 18.29 18.77 8.15
CA VAL A 28 18.46 17.37 7.79
C VAL A 28 17.28 16.57 8.31
N VAL A 29 16.96 15.48 7.63
CA VAL A 29 15.92 14.54 8.06
C VAL A 29 16.58 13.23 8.47
N LEU A 30 16.25 12.78 9.67
CA LEU A 30 16.73 11.54 10.26
C LEU A 30 15.60 10.52 10.27
N ASP A 31 15.95 9.24 10.12
CA ASP A 31 15.01 8.15 10.36
C ASP A 31 14.80 7.90 11.87
N ASP A 32 13.99 6.91 12.22
CA ASP A 32 13.71 6.51 13.61
C ASP A 32 14.92 5.91 14.33
N GLU A 33 15.95 5.51 13.60
CA GLU A 33 17.23 5.03 14.14
C GLU A 33 18.28 6.14 14.26
N GLY A 34 17.97 7.35 13.80
CA GLY A 34 18.87 8.51 13.81
C GLY A 34 19.83 8.58 12.65
N ASN A 35 19.60 7.80 11.59
CA ASN A 35 20.41 7.87 10.37
C ASN A 35 19.87 8.95 9.44
N PHE A 36 20.76 9.57 8.66
CA PHE A 36 20.36 10.54 7.66
C PHE A 36 19.52 9.86 6.56
N LEU A 37 18.28 10.29 6.40
CA LEU A 37 17.47 9.96 5.23
C LEU A 37 17.93 10.73 4.00
N SER A 38 18.19 12.01 4.19
CA SER A 38 18.79 12.90 3.20
C SER A 38 19.60 13.97 3.92
N ASN A 39 20.82 14.18 3.46
CA ASN A 39 21.68 15.27 3.91
C ASN A 39 22.22 16.07 2.71
N LYS A 40 21.32 16.41 1.80
CA LYS A 40 21.61 17.12 0.56
C LYS A 40 22.27 18.47 0.80
N LEU A 41 21.90 19.14 1.90
CA LEU A 41 22.41 20.45 2.27
C LEU A 41 23.76 20.41 3.01
N GLY A 42 24.25 19.23 3.36
CA GLY A 42 25.51 19.08 4.08
C GLY A 42 25.45 19.50 5.55
N PHE A 43 24.34 19.18 6.22
CA PHE A 43 24.22 19.41 7.67
C PHE A 43 25.30 18.65 8.43
N SER A 44 25.95 19.33 9.38
CA SER A 44 27.03 18.78 10.20
C SER A 44 26.91 19.24 11.65
N ARG A 45 27.76 18.67 12.52
CA ARG A 45 27.82 19.05 13.94
C ARG A 45 28.20 20.52 14.18
N ASN A 46 28.73 21.21 13.18
CA ASN A 46 29.09 22.62 13.27
C ASN A 46 27.90 23.55 13.02
N ASN A 47 26.78 23.03 12.54
CA ASN A 47 25.57 23.79 12.31
C ASN A 47 24.76 23.92 13.60
N VAL A 48 24.04 25.02 13.74
CA VAL A 48 23.17 25.27 14.89
C VAL A 48 21.91 24.42 14.79
N GLU A 49 21.66 23.63 15.81
CA GLU A 49 20.39 22.95 15.99
C GLU A 49 19.43 23.84 16.77
N ALA A 50 18.64 24.64 16.06
CA ALA A 50 17.66 25.52 16.68
C ALA A 50 16.28 24.88 16.82
N PHE A 51 16.00 23.84 16.06
CA PHE A 51 14.78 23.04 16.15
C PHE A 51 15.03 21.57 15.87
N GLY A 52 14.19 20.72 16.46
CA GLY A 52 14.14 19.29 16.22
C GLY A 52 12.71 18.83 16.43
N GLU A 53 12.05 18.42 15.33
CA GLU A 53 10.63 18.08 15.32
C GLU A 53 10.43 16.68 14.78
N SER A 54 9.64 15.87 15.50
CA SER A 54 9.26 14.53 15.06
C SER A 54 8.15 14.58 14.02
N ILE A 55 8.19 13.64 13.10
CA ILE A 55 7.14 13.39 12.11
C ILE A 55 6.54 12.02 12.37
N GLU A 56 5.22 11.99 12.52
CA GLU A 56 4.45 10.78 12.75
C GLU A 56 3.60 10.44 11.53
N VAL A 57 3.58 9.17 11.19
CA VAL A 57 2.69 8.61 10.16
C VAL A 57 1.98 7.40 10.76
N ASP A 58 0.65 7.42 10.73
CA ASP A 58 -0.19 6.35 11.31
C ASP A 58 0.12 6.12 12.82
N ASP A 59 0.23 7.23 13.58
CA ASP A 59 0.56 7.27 15.02
C ASP A 59 1.94 6.68 15.39
N VAL A 60 2.84 6.57 14.41
CA VAL A 60 4.21 6.08 14.59
C VAL A 60 5.20 7.17 14.20
N GLU A 61 6.15 7.48 15.08
CA GLU A 61 7.27 8.35 14.73
C GLU A 61 8.15 7.67 13.70
N VAL A 62 8.31 8.32 12.54
CA VAL A 62 9.03 7.75 11.39
C VAL A 62 10.27 8.55 11.02
N ALA A 63 10.32 9.80 11.40
CA ALA A 63 11.42 10.70 11.08
C ALA A 63 11.52 11.84 12.08
N THR A 64 12.68 12.48 12.09
CA THR A 64 12.94 13.73 12.82
C THR A 64 13.57 14.74 11.89
N VAL A 65 13.08 15.96 11.91
CA VAL A 65 13.66 17.08 11.16
C VAL A 65 14.44 17.94 12.12
N VAL A 66 15.73 18.09 11.87
CA VAL A 66 16.64 18.89 12.69
C VAL A 66 17.23 20.00 11.83
N GLY A 67 17.31 21.18 12.34
CA GLY A 67 17.90 22.29 11.60
C GLY A 67 18.06 23.57 12.39
N GLY A 68 18.52 24.61 11.72
CA GLY A 68 18.69 25.91 12.29
C GLY A 68 19.22 26.94 11.28
N PRO A 69 19.33 28.22 11.70
CA PRO A 69 19.83 29.28 10.84
C PRO A 69 21.32 29.14 10.57
N LEU A 70 21.74 29.61 9.39
CA LEU A 70 23.16 29.80 9.06
C LEU A 70 23.72 31.06 9.70
N ASP A 71 22.90 32.05 9.92
CA ASP A 71 23.26 33.35 10.51
C ASP A 71 22.84 33.40 12.00
N GLU A 72 23.77 33.80 12.88
CA GLU A 72 23.52 33.86 14.33
C GLU A 72 22.49 34.93 14.75
N ASP A 73 22.27 35.93 13.91
CA ASP A 73 21.36 37.05 14.16
C ASP A 73 19.93 36.80 13.66
N THR A 74 19.57 35.57 13.30
CA THR A 74 18.23 35.24 12.81
C THR A 74 17.21 35.28 13.97
N ASP A 75 16.10 35.98 13.75
CA ASP A 75 15.01 36.10 14.71
C ASP A 75 14.41 34.70 15.02
N GLU A 76 14.21 34.43 16.31
CA GLU A 76 13.65 33.18 16.79
C GLU A 76 12.25 32.91 16.23
N GLU A 77 11.41 33.94 16.10
CA GLU A 77 10.06 33.78 15.50
C GLU A 77 10.14 33.36 14.02
N VAL A 78 11.17 33.84 13.29
CA VAL A 78 11.42 33.45 11.90
C VAL A 78 11.88 31.99 11.82
N VAL A 79 12.75 31.56 12.74
CA VAL A 79 13.20 30.18 12.85
C VAL A 79 12.04 29.24 13.13
N GLU A 80 11.18 29.56 14.09
CA GLU A 80 10.00 28.76 14.43
C GLU A 80 9.03 28.66 13.25
N ALA A 81 8.74 29.77 12.58
CA ALA A 81 7.85 29.79 11.42
C ALA A 81 8.43 28.98 10.24
N ALA A 82 9.72 29.12 9.97
CA ALA A 82 10.40 28.38 8.92
C ALA A 82 10.43 26.87 9.22
N ALA A 83 10.71 26.50 10.47
CA ALA A 83 10.66 25.10 10.92
C ALA A 83 9.27 24.50 10.75
N ALA A 84 8.21 25.23 11.14
CA ALA A 84 6.83 24.77 11.02
C ALA A 84 6.44 24.52 9.56
N ILE A 85 6.84 25.38 8.64
CA ILE A 85 6.60 25.21 7.20
C ILE A 85 7.32 23.96 6.66
N LEU A 86 8.58 23.78 7.03
CA LEU A 86 9.36 22.61 6.59
C LEU A 86 8.77 21.30 7.11
N VAL A 87 8.48 21.25 8.41
CA VAL A 87 7.88 20.08 9.05
C VAL A 87 6.54 19.74 8.41
N ALA A 88 5.67 20.73 8.18
CA ALA A 88 4.39 20.52 7.54
C ALA A 88 4.54 19.98 6.09
N ALA A 89 5.49 20.50 5.35
CA ALA A 89 5.75 20.02 3.97
C ALA A 89 6.24 18.57 3.97
N ILE A 90 7.17 18.21 4.85
CA ILE A 90 7.70 16.85 4.96
C ILE A 90 6.63 15.90 5.52
N GLN A 91 5.85 16.32 6.51
CA GLN A 91 4.72 15.56 7.04
C GLN A 91 3.73 15.19 5.93
N ASN A 92 3.33 16.17 5.12
CA ASN A 92 2.42 15.94 4.00
C ASN A 92 3.02 15.00 2.94
N LEU A 93 4.30 15.13 2.64
CA LEU A 93 5.00 14.25 1.71
C LEU A 93 4.97 12.79 2.17
N LEU A 94 5.31 12.55 3.43
CA LEU A 94 5.36 11.22 4.02
C LEU A 94 3.98 10.59 4.14
N GLU A 95 2.98 11.35 4.60
CA GLU A 95 1.60 10.86 4.67
C GLU A 95 1.02 10.52 3.30
N ALA A 96 1.31 11.34 2.30
CA ALA A 96 0.86 11.08 0.92
C ALA A 96 1.50 9.80 0.36
N GLY A 97 2.81 9.63 0.56
CA GLY A 97 3.54 8.42 0.16
C GLY A 97 3.02 7.17 0.85
N TYR A 98 2.82 7.24 2.16
CA TYR A 98 2.28 6.14 2.97
C TYR A 98 0.89 5.73 2.49
N ARG A 99 -0.03 6.68 2.31
CA ARG A 99 -1.38 6.40 1.80
C ARG A 99 -1.35 5.77 0.41
N LYS A 100 -0.52 6.30 -0.48
CA LYS A 100 -0.34 5.74 -1.83
C LYS A 100 0.09 4.27 -1.75
N LYS A 101 1.08 3.96 -0.93
CA LYS A 101 1.58 2.60 -0.75
C LYS A 101 0.52 1.66 -0.18
N LYS A 102 -0.23 2.11 0.82
CA LYS A 102 -1.37 1.37 1.37
C LYS A 102 -2.45 1.04 0.33
N TYR A 103 -2.77 2.01 -0.52
CA TYR A 103 -3.73 1.77 -1.61
C TYR A 103 -3.20 0.76 -2.64
N GLU A 104 -1.91 0.85 -3.00
CA GLU A 104 -1.29 -0.10 -3.93
C GLU A 104 -1.34 -1.53 -3.38
N GLU A 105 -1.03 -1.73 -2.10
CA GLU A 105 -1.11 -3.01 -1.42
C GLU A 105 -2.55 -3.54 -1.35
N ALA A 106 -3.51 -2.68 -1.02
CA ALA A 106 -4.93 -3.05 -0.98
C ALA A 106 -5.45 -3.46 -2.36
N ILE A 107 -5.09 -2.74 -3.41
CA ILE A 107 -5.46 -3.08 -4.80
C ILE A 107 -4.82 -4.42 -5.21
N ALA A 108 -3.56 -4.66 -4.87
CA ALA A 108 -2.89 -5.92 -5.17
C ALA A 108 -3.60 -7.10 -4.50
N SER A 109 -3.92 -6.98 -3.21
CA SER A 109 -4.69 -7.99 -2.46
C SER A 109 -6.07 -8.25 -3.06
N PHE A 110 -6.78 -7.18 -3.41
CA PHE A 110 -8.10 -7.27 -4.03
C PHE A 110 -8.05 -7.98 -5.39
N ASN A 111 -7.03 -7.70 -6.19
CA ASN A 111 -6.83 -8.37 -7.48
C ASN A 111 -6.54 -9.86 -7.31
N GLU A 112 -5.79 -10.26 -6.29
CA GLU A 112 -5.58 -11.67 -5.96
C GLU A 112 -6.88 -12.37 -5.56
N GLU A 113 -7.72 -11.73 -4.76
CA GLU A 113 -9.03 -12.25 -4.37
C GLU A 113 -9.96 -12.42 -5.58
N ILE A 114 -9.98 -11.44 -6.49
CA ILE A 114 -10.74 -11.53 -7.75
C ILE A 114 -10.25 -12.70 -8.61
N ALA A 115 -8.94 -12.86 -8.75
CA ALA A 115 -8.36 -13.96 -9.52
C ALA A 115 -8.72 -15.32 -8.92
N GLY A 116 -8.69 -15.43 -7.58
CA GLY A 116 -9.13 -16.63 -6.86
C GLY A 116 -10.61 -16.93 -7.07
N ALA A 117 -11.48 -15.92 -6.98
CA ALA A 117 -12.90 -16.06 -7.22
C ALA A 117 -13.19 -16.49 -8.67
N ALA A 118 -12.50 -15.90 -9.64
CA ALA A 118 -12.64 -16.28 -11.05
C ALA A 118 -12.23 -17.76 -11.31
N ALA A 119 -11.17 -18.22 -10.65
CA ALA A 119 -10.74 -19.62 -10.73
C ALA A 119 -11.80 -20.56 -10.15
N LEU A 120 -12.40 -20.23 -9.00
CA LEU A 120 -13.50 -20.99 -8.38
C LEU A 120 -14.74 -21.04 -9.28
N ILE A 121 -15.11 -19.95 -9.91
CA ILE A 121 -16.25 -19.88 -10.84
C ILE A 121 -15.98 -20.80 -12.04
N LYS A 122 -14.77 -20.80 -12.57
CA LYS A 122 -14.40 -21.68 -13.68
C LYS A 122 -14.47 -23.18 -13.29
N GLU A 123 -13.99 -23.52 -12.11
CA GLU A 123 -14.09 -24.88 -11.55
C GLU A 123 -15.55 -25.29 -11.38
N LEU A 124 -16.37 -24.43 -10.79
CA LEU A 124 -17.80 -24.67 -10.60
C LEU A 124 -18.53 -24.88 -11.92
N ALA A 125 -18.23 -24.09 -12.95
CA ALA A 125 -18.77 -24.27 -14.29
C ALA A 125 -18.40 -25.63 -14.88
N GLY A 126 -17.16 -26.07 -14.68
CA GLY A 126 -16.70 -27.40 -15.12
C GLY A 126 -17.45 -28.54 -14.40
N LYS A 127 -17.65 -28.43 -13.09
CA LYS A 127 -18.43 -29.38 -12.31
C LYS A 127 -19.90 -29.40 -12.73
N SER A 128 -20.49 -28.24 -13.00
CA SER A 128 -21.87 -28.13 -13.50
C SER A 128 -22.05 -28.84 -14.85
N GLN A 129 -21.10 -28.70 -15.78
CA GLN A 129 -21.13 -29.43 -17.02
C GLN A 129 -20.99 -30.96 -16.84
N GLY A 130 -20.17 -31.37 -15.87
CA GLY A 130 -20.04 -32.77 -15.46
C GLY A 130 -21.37 -33.32 -14.94
N LEU A 131 -22.07 -32.60 -14.10
CA LEU A 131 -23.37 -32.97 -13.57
C LEU A 131 -24.42 -33.11 -14.70
N LYS A 132 -24.47 -32.21 -15.67
CA LYS A 132 -25.32 -32.29 -16.83
C LYS A 132 -25.07 -33.57 -17.63
N LYS A 133 -23.81 -33.96 -17.82
CA LYS A 133 -23.47 -35.22 -18.51
C LYS A 133 -23.96 -36.45 -17.76
N ILE A 134 -23.86 -36.42 -16.40
CA ILE A 134 -24.37 -37.52 -15.55
C ILE A 134 -25.89 -37.59 -15.66
N GLU A 135 -26.58 -36.46 -15.56
CA GLU A 135 -28.04 -36.38 -15.71
C GLU A 135 -28.48 -36.95 -17.03
N ASN A 136 -27.85 -36.58 -18.14
CA ASN A 136 -28.16 -37.14 -19.46
C ASN A 136 -27.95 -38.64 -19.52
N LYS A 137 -26.86 -39.18 -18.93
CA LYS A 137 -26.61 -40.62 -18.87
C LYS A 137 -27.67 -41.32 -18.03
N GLN A 138 -28.08 -40.76 -16.90
CA GLN A 138 -29.14 -41.30 -16.04
C GLN A 138 -30.49 -41.37 -16.80
N ASN A 139 -30.84 -40.33 -17.54
CA ASN A 139 -32.03 -40.26 -18.35
C ASN A 139 -32.03 -41.37 -19.44
N ILE A 140 -30.90 -41.57 -20.12
CA ILE A 140 -30.74 -42.66 -21.11
C ILE A 140 -30.86 -44.02 -20.46
N LEU A 141 -30.22 -44.24 -19.31
CA LEU A 141 -30.31 -45.49 -18.55
C LEU A 141 -31.75 -45.79 -18.10
N ALA A 142 -32.43 -44.79 -17.58
CA ALA A 142 -33.83 -44.89 -17.16
C ALA A 142 -34.73 -45.25 -18.35
N LEU A 143 -34.51 -44.60 -19.50
CA LEU A 143 -35.25 -44.91 -20.71
C LEU A 143 -34.98 -46.36 -21.19
N ASN A 144 -33.74 -46.79 -21.22
CA ASN A 144 -33.35 -48.16 -21.57
C ASN A 144 -33.97 -49.19 -20.63
N ALA A 145 -33.93 -48.92 -19.30
CA ALA A 145 -34.58 -49.75 -18.31
C ALA A 145 -36.09 -49.87 -18.54
N SER A 146 -36.75 -48.74 -18.87
CA SER A 146 -38.16 -48.72 -19.18
C SER A 146 -38.53 -49.51 -20.43
N ILE A 147 -37.70 -49.44 -21.46
CA ILE A 147 -37.85 -50.21 -22.70
C ILE A 147 -37.70 -51.72 -22.41
N GLU A 148 -36.69 -52.10 -21.65
CA GLU A 148 -36.46 -53.50 -21.32
C GLU A 148 -37.55 -54.09 -20.38
N ALA A 149 -38.03 -53.27 -19.44
CA ALA A 149 -39.19 -53.62 -18.60
C ALA A 149 -40.44 -53.85 -19.45
N ALA A 150 -40.71 -52.99 -20.46
CA ALA A 150 -41.81 -53.18 -21.40
C ALA A 150 -41.66 -54.42 -22.25
N ARG A 151 -40.43 -54.79 -22.64
CA ARG A 151 -40.16 -56.06 -23.33
C ARG A 151 -40.38 -57.29 -22.48
N ALA A 152 -40.12 -57.22 -21.18
CA ALA A 152 -40.33 -58.30 -20.26
C ALA A 152 -41.81 -58.50 -19.91
N GLY A 153 -42.73 -57.64 -20.34
CA GLY A 153 -44.18 -57.76 -20.09
C GLY A 153 -44.53 -57.75 -18.63
N GLU A 154 -45.33 -58.75 -18.17
CA GLU A 154 -45.73 -58.84 -16.79
C GLU A 154 -44.56 -58.93 -15.79
N ALA A 155 -43.45 -59.59 -16.16
CA ALA A 155 -42.28 -59.69 -15.33
C ALA A 155 -41.51 -58.33 -15.14
N GLY A 156 -41.78 -57.38 -16.03
CA GLY A 156 -41.17 -56.06 -16.01
C GLY A 156 -41.91 -55.00 -15.19
N LYS A 157 -43.03 -55.28 -14.63
CA LYS A 157 -43.90 -54.30 -13.92
C LYS A 157 -43.25 -53.72 -12.66
N GLY A 158 -42.18 -54.32 -12.12
CA GLY A 158 -41.46 -53.84 -10.95
C GLY A 158 -40.37 -52.80 -11.25
N PHE A 159 -40.13 -52.51 -12.50
CA PHE A 159 -39.15 -51.52 -12.93
C PHE A 159 -39.85 -50.16 -13.21
#